data_babacb08edff3e3ca9fdd6e72c643684
#
_entry.id   babacb08edff3e3ca9fdd6e72c643684
#
_cell.length_a   1.000
_cell.length_b   1.000
_cell.length_c   1.000
_cell.angle_alpha   90.00
_cell.angle_beta   90.00
_cell.angle_gamma   90.00
#
_symmetry.space_group_name_H-M   'P 1'
#
loop_
_entity.id
_entity.type
_entity.pdbx_description
1 polymer ?
#
loop_
_entity_poly.entity_id
_entity_poly.type
_entity_poly.pdbx_seq_one_letter_code
_entity_poly.pdbx_strand_id
1 'polypeptide(L)'
;MQAVILAIPVILLAKICSKHNFSKKVTILICAAYLFFPVISSGCGYDAHENMFLPLALFMLIFAFETDKTWLLVLSVIFTLGIKEDAAVYVIFISLYMILADKKYKKGIVTFIAAALYFILAVTWLNKYGDGTLTFRYNNVIPAGDGNVFGMIRTFITNPAYMITQIMSKDNIEFIISVTGALAFVPFAVKKWQTLILFGPFILFNLCLLYTSDAADEARSV
;
A
#
# COMPACT_ATOMS: atom_id res chain seq x y z
N MET A 1 -13.51 -3.81 -18.66
CA MET A 1 -13.30 -2.44 -18.13
C MET A 1 -12.20 -2.39 -17.07
N GLN A 2 -12.23 -3.26 -16.09
CA GLN A 2 -11.25 -3.37 -14.99
C GLN A 2 -9.80 -3.53 -15.50
N ALA A 3 -9.55 -4.44 -16.45
CA ALA A 3 -8.23 -4.64 -17.04
C ALA A 3 -7.64 -3.36 -17.67
N VAL A 4 -8.46 -2.51 -18.25
CA VAL A 4 -8.02 -1.22 -18.82
C VAL A 4 -7.58 -0.28 -17.71
N ILE A 5 -8.34 -0.17 -16.62
CA ILE A 5 -8.00 0.69 -15.47
C ILE A 5 -6.69 0.23 -14.82
N LEU A 6 -6.50 -1.08 -14.66
CA LEU A 6 -5.27 -1.65 -14.13
C LEU A 6 -4.07 -1.52 -15.07
N ALA A 7 -4.28 -1.36 -16.38
CA ALA A 7 -3.21 -1.16 -17.35
C ALA A 7 -2.76 0.32 -17.48
N ILE A 8 -3.65 1.31 -17.22
CA ILE A 8 -3.32 2.75 -17.36
C ILE A 8 -2.06 3.16 -16.57
N PRO A 9 -1.79 2.67 -15.34
CA PRO A 9 -0.58 3.00 -14.59
C PRO A 9 0.73 2.78 -15.34
N VAL A 10 0.76 1.86 -16.32
CA VAL A 10 1.94 1.61 -17.16
C VAL A 10 2.41 2.87 -17.88
N ILE A 11 1.49 3.74 -18.30
CA ILE A 11 1.83 5.00 -18.99
C ILE A 11 2.60 5.92 -18.03
N LEU A 12 2.16 5.99 -16.78
CA LEU A 12 2.84 6.79 -15.75
C LEU A 12 4.17 6.17 -15.36
N LEU A 13 4.23 4.85 -15.22
CA LEU A 13 5.44 4.10 -14.94
C LEU A 13 6.50 4.31 -16.04
N ALA A 14 6.11 4.24 -17.31
CA ALA A 14 7.00 4.52 -18.44
C ALA A 14 7.54 5.96 -18.42
N LYS A 15 6.70 6.95 -18.05
CA LYS A 15 7.13 8.34 -17.89
C LYS A 15 8.11 8.52 -16.72
N ILE A 16 7.89 7.83 -15.60
CA ILE A 16 8.82 7.83 -14.46
C ILE A 16 10.16 7.21 -14.87
N CYS A 17 10.14 6.05 -15.54
CA CYS A 17 11.37 5.42 -16.05
C CYS A 17 12.13 6.32 -17.02
N SER A 18 11.45 7.01 -17.92
CA SER A 18 12.05 7.97 -18.85
C SER A 18 12.70 9.15 -18.11
N LYS A 19 12.07 9.64 -17.06
CA LYS A 19 12.62 10.72 -16.23
C LYS A 19 13.93 10.31 -15.52
N HIS A 20 14.02 9.05 -15.11
CA HIS A 20 15.22 8.48 -14.50
C HIS A 20 16.27 7.98 -15.52
N ASN A 21 16.09 8.31 -16.81
CA ASN A 21 17.01 7.94 -17.91
C ASN A 21 17.22 6.43 -18.07
N PHE A 22 16.21 5.60 -17.75
CA PHE A 22 16.28 4.19 -18.04
C PHE A 22 16.26 3.92 -19.55
N SER A 23 17.03 2.93 -19.99
CA SER A 23 17.01 2.52 -21.40
C SER A 23 15.63 1.98 -21.79
N LYS A 24 15.28 2.09 -23.09
CA LYS A 24 13.99 1.59 -23.60
C LYS A 24 13.75 0.13 -23.25
N LYS A 25 14.79 -0.72 -23.32
CA LYS A 25 14.70 -2.15 -22.97
C LYS A 25 14.33 -2.35 -21.50
N VAL A 26 14.98 -1.62 -20.59
CA VAL A 26 14.69 -1.68 -19.15
C VAL A 26 13.28 -1.14 -18.86
N THR A 27 12.88 -0.05 -19.48
CA THR A 27 11.52 0.50 -19.33
C THR A 27 10.45 -0.51 -19.76
N ILE A 28 10.64 -1.17 -20.92
CA ILE A 28 9.72 -2.20 -21.39
C ILE A 28 9.67 -3.38 -20.40
N LEU A 29 10.82 -3.82 -19.89
CA LEU A 29 10.89 -4.91 -18.93
C LEU A 29 10.14 -4.58 -17.63
N ILE A 30 10.32 -3.36 -17.09
CA ILE A 30 9.62 -2.89 -15.89
C ILE A 30 8.11 -2.80 -16.12
N CYS A 31 7.69 -2.26 -17.27
CA CYS A 31 6.28 -2.17 -17.63
C CYS A 31 5.64 -3.56 -17.82
N ALA A 32 6.37 -4.49 -18.45
CA ALA A 32 5.92 -5.87 -18.58
C ALA A 32 5.84 -6.57 -17.22
N ALA A 33 6.84 -6.40 -16.35
CA ALA A 33 6.81 -6.94 -15.00
C ALA A 33 5.59 -6.46 -14.20
N TYR A 34 5.20 -5.20 -14.34
CA TYR A 34 3.97 -4.68 -13.74
C TYR A 34 2.72 -5.35 -14.29
N LEU A 35 2.58 -5.42 -15.63
CA LEU A 35 1.38 -5.98 -16.27
C LEU A 35 1.19 -7.48 -16.00
N PHE A 36 2.28 -8.23 -15.95
CA PHE A 36 2.27 -9.67 -15.69
C PHE A 36 2.41 -10.01 -14.20
N PHE A 37 2.44 -8.98 -13.32
CA PHE A 37 2.48 -9.25 -11.89
C PHE A 37 1.21 -10.01 -11.46
N PRO A 38 1.33 -11.15 -10.75
CA PRO A 38 0.20 -12.03 -10.44
C PRO A 38 -0.99 -11.31 -9.81
N VAL A 39 -0.75 -10.39 -8.87
CA VAL A 39 -1.80 -9.63 -8.20
C VAL A 39 -2.58 -8.72 -9.18
N ILE A 40 -1.89 -8.13 -10.17
CA ILE A 40 -2.55 -7.29 -11.20
C ILE A 40 -3.33 -8.15 -12.18
N SER A 41 -2.75 -9.27 -12.62
CA SER A 41 -3.40 -10.17 -13.59
C SER A 41 -4.60 -10.92 -12.99
N SER A 42 -4.50 -11.41 -11.75
CA SER A 42 -5.61 -12.04 -11.05
C SER A 42 -6.73 -11.06 -10.73
N GLY A 43 -6.39 -9.82 -10.37
CA GLY A 43 -7.35 -8.74 -10.14
C GLY A 43 -8.30 -8.48 -11.32
N CYS A 44 -7.91 -8.86 -12.56
CA CYS A 44 -8.77 -8.73 -13.73
C CYS A 44 -9.93 -9.74 -13.76
N GLY A 45 -9.87 -10.83 -13.02
CA GLY A 45 -10.86 -11.91 -12.97
C GLY A 45 -11.89 -11.79 -11.86
N TYR A 46 -11.70 -10.90 -10.91
CA TYR A 46 -12.63 -10.68 -9.79
C TYR A 46 -13.66 -9.59 -10.12
N ASP A 47 -14.72 -9.52 -9.28
CA ASP A 47 -15.69 -8.43 -9.34
C ASP A 47 -15.03 -7.06 -9.17
N ALA A 48 -15.64 -6.05 -9.80
CA ALA A 48 -15.11 -4.69 -9.77
C ALA A 48 -15.21 -4.07 -8.37
N HIS A 49 -14.10 -3.98 -7.67
CA HIS A 49 -13.97 -3.31 -6.40
C HIS A 49 -13.27 -1.96 -6.54
N GLU A 50 -13.54 -1.02 -5.61
CA GLU A 50 -12.90 0.29 -5.57
C GLU A 50 -11.37 0.22 -5.58
N ASN A 51 -10.79 -0.84 -5.02
CA ASN A 51 -9.34 -1.07 -4.97
C ASN A 51 -8.66 -1.16 -6.34
N MET A 52 -9.42 -1.39 -7.44
CA MET A 52 -8.86 -1.38 -8.79
C MET A 52 -8.30 -0.01 -9.22
N PHE A 53 -8.77 1.07 -8.58
CA PHE A 53 -8.27 2.43 -8.84
C PHE A 53 -6.99 2.76 -8.06
N LEU A 54 -6.67 1.99 -7.02
CA LEU A 54 -5.54 2.26 -6.13
C LEU A 54 -4.19 2.28 -6.86
N PRO A 55 -3.84 1.32 -7.74
CA PRO A 55 -2.59 1.38 -8.49
C PRO A 55 -2.48 2.66 -9.33
N LEU A 56 -3.56 3.06 -10.02
CA LEU A 56 -3.57 4.30 -10.79
C LEU A 56 -3.33 5.53 -9.91
N ALA A 57 -4.03 5.61 -8.78
CA ALA A 57 -3.92 6.72 -7.84
C ALA A 57 -2.50 6.83 -7.25
N LEU A 58 -1.91 5.71 -6.86
CA LEU A 58 -0.55 5.68 -6.30
C LEU A 58 0.51 6.07 -7.34
N PHE A 59 0.40 5.59 -8.58
CA PHE A 59 1.31 6.02 -9.65
C PHE A 59 1.12 7.49 -10.02
N MET A 60 -0.11 8.02 -10.00
CA MET A 60 -0.35 9.46 -10.15
C MET A 60 0.31 10.26 -9.03
N LEU A 61 0.18 9.81 -7.79
CA LEU A 61 0.78 10.44 -6.62
C LEU A 61 2.32 10.47 -6.75
N ILE A 62 2.95 9.34 -7.04
CA ILE A 62 4.41 9.24 -7.23
C ILE A 62 4.85 10.14 -8.39
N PHE A 63 4.14 10.10 -9.51
CA PHE A 63 4.45 10.93 -10.68
C PHE A 63 4.32 12.43 -10.38
N ALA A 64 3.32 12.83 -9.60
CA ALA A 64 3.12 14.22 -9.17
C ALA A 64 4.28 14.70 -8.30
N PHE A 65 4.75 13.88 -7.37
CA PHE A 65 5.92 14.15 -6.57
C PHE A 65 7.19 14.25 -7.42
N GLU A 66 7.39 13.31 -8.31
CA GLU A 66 8.54 13.27 -9.20
C GLU A 66 8.62 14.50 -10.11
N THR A 67 7.48 14.91 -10.68
CA THR A 67 7.41 16.08 -11.59
C THR A 67 7.31 17.42 -10.86
N ASP A 68 7.21 17.40 -9.53
CA ASP A 68 7.08 18.58 -8.66
C ASP A 68 5.85 19.46 -8.95
N LYS A 69 4.84 18.92 -9.63
CA LYS A 69 3.59 19.63 -9.99
C LYS A 69 2.60 19.64 -8.82
N THR A 70 2.50 20.75 -8.12
CA THR A 70 1.65 20.87 -6.93
C THR A 70 0.17 20.60 -7.21
N TRP A 71 -0.37 21.11 -8.34
CA TRP A 71 -1.78 20.87 -8.68
C TRP A 71 -2.09 19.39 -8.89
N LEU A 72 -1.15 18.66 -9.56
CA LEU A 72 -1.29 17.22 -9.79
C LEU A 72 -1.16 16.43 -8.47
N LEU A 73 -0.30 16.91 -7.57
CA LEU A 73 -0.16 16.32 -6.22
C LEU A 73 -1.48 16.43 -5.45
N VAL A 74 -2.08 17.63 -5.40
CA VAL A 74 -3.36 17.83 -4.71
C VAL A 74 -4.46 16.95 -5.33
N LEU A 75 -4.55 16.92 -6.67
CA LEU A 75 -5.53 16.08 -7.36
C LEU A 75 -5.33 14.60 -7.06
N SER A 76 -4.08 14.10 -7.10
CA SER A 76 -3.80 12.69 -6.83
C SER A 76 -4.03 12.31 -5.36
N VAL A 77 -3.75 13.21 -4.41
CA VAL A 77 -4.07 12.99 -2.99
C VAL A 77 -5.59 12.88 -2.80
N ILE A 78 -6.36 13.83 -3.31
CA ILE A 78 -7.83 13.81 -3.22
C ILE A 78 -8.38 12.53 -3.86
N PHE A 79 -7.90 12.18 -5.04
CA PHE A 79 -8.33 10.97 -5.74
C PHE A 79 -8.00 9.71 -4.93
N THR A 80 -6.78 9.60 -4.37
CA THR A 80 -6.38 8.44 -3.57
C THR A 80 -7.21 8.32 -2.30
N LEU A 81 -7.39 9.41 -1.56
CA LEU A 81 -8.19 9.43 -0.32
C LEU A 81 -9.68 9.16 -0.58
N GLY A 82 -10.18 9.48 -1.77
CA GLY A 82 -11.56 9.22 -2.16
C GLY A 82 -11.86 7.77 -2.56
N ILE A 83 -10.85 6.90 -2.70
CA ILE A 83 -11.05 5.49 -3.07
C ILE A 83 -11.57 4.71 -1.86
N LYS A 84 -10.83 4.76 -0.75
CA LYS A 84 -11.14 4.03 0.47
C LYS A 84 -10.40 4.63 1.67
N GLU A 85 -10.90 4.37 2.89
CA GLU A 85 -10.30 4.88 4.13
C GLU A 85 -8.86 4.42 4.34
N ASP A 86 -8.55 3.17 3.97
CA ASP A 86 -7.22 2.58 4.10
C ASP A 86 -6.21 3.12 3.08
N ALA A 87 -6.68 3.69 1.96
CA ALA A 87 -5.81 4.32 0.97
C ALA A 87 -4.99 5.49 1.55
N ALA A 88 -5.47 6.11 2.63
CA ALA A 88 -4.73 7.14 3.37
C ALA A 88 -3.39 6.65 3.91
N VAL A 89 -3.30 5.38 4.29
CA VAL A 89 -2.06 4.77 4.80
C VAL A 89 -0.98 4.77 3.72
N TYR A 90 -1.33 4.46 2.47
CA TYR A 90 -0.38 4.54 1.34
C TYR A 90 0.11 5.98 1.14
N VAL A 91 -0.78 6.97 1.23
CA VAL A 91 -0.41 8.39 1.11
C VAL A 91 0.54 8.80 2.24
N ILE A 92 0.30 8.36 3.48
CA ILE A 92 1.16 8.59 4.64
C ILE A 92 2.57 8.05 4.39
N PHE A 93 2.70 6.79 3.97
CA PHE A 93 4.02 6.19 3.74
C PHE A 93 4.77 6.78 2.55
N ILE A 94 4.06 7.11 1.47
CA ILE A 94 4.66 7.84 0.33
C ILE A 94 5.14 9.22 0.77
N SER A 95 4.36 9.92 1.59
CA SER A 95 4.76 11.24 2.12
C SER A 95 5.99 11.15 3.02
N LEU A 96 6.07 10.13 3.87
CA LEU A 96 7.27 9.85 4.68
C LEU A 96 8.49 9.57 3.81
N TYR A 97 8.33 8.77 2.76
CA TYR A 97 9.40 8.54 1.80
C TYR A 97 9.89 9.84 1.17
N MET A 98 8.98 10.71 0.75
CA MET A 98 9.31 12.00 0.16
C MET A 98 10.05 12.93 1.13
N ILE A 99 9.69 12.90 2.41
CA ILE A 99 10.38 13.68 3.45
C ILE A 99 11.81 13.14 3.68
N LEU A 100 11.96 11.83 3.83
CA LEU A 100 13.20 11.21 4.29
C LEU A 100 14.19 10.92 3.15
N ALA A 101 13.69 10.55 1.97
CA ALA A 101 14.53 10.18 0.82
C ALA A 101 14.78 11.37 -0.12
N ASP A 102 13.75 12.13 -0.46
CA ASP A 102 13.83 13.20 -1.46
C ASP A 102 13.96 14.59 -0.85
N LYS A 103 13.90 14.69 0.48
CA LYS A 103 14.01 15.95 1.25
C LYS A 103 13.00 17.03 0.83
N LYS A 104 11.85 16.63 0.26
CA LYS A 104 10.77 17.53 -0.14
C LYS A 104 9.87 17.86 1.06
N TYR A 105 10.44 18.48 2.10
CA TYR A 105 9.82 18.68 3.40
C TYR A 105 8.45 19.35 3.34
N LYS A 106 8.32 20.49 2.66
CA LYS A 106 7.07 21.25 2.63
C LYS A 106 5.89 20.45 2.08
N LYS A 107 6.07 19.88 0.87
CA LYS A 107 5.02 19.09 0.22
C LYS A 107 4.75 17.77 0.96
N GLY A 108 5.81 17.10 1.40
CA GLY A 108 5.70 15.83 2.13
C GLY A 108 4.97 16.01 3.46
N ILE A 109 5.33 17.02 4.28
CA ILE A 109 4.69 17.28 5.58
C ILE A 109 3.22 17.64 5.40
N VAL A 110 2.89 18.55 4.47
CA VAL A 110 1.49 18.93 4.21
C VAL A 110 0.66 17.72 3.78
N THR A 111 1.17 16.90 2.85
CA THR A 111 0.48 15.70 2.39
C THR A 111 0.34 14.67 3.51
N PHE A 112 1.38 14.48 4.33
CA PHE A 112 1.35 13.58 5.49
C PHE A 112 0.26 13.99 6.49
N ILE A 113 0.24 15.28 6.89
CA ILE A 113 -0.74 15.81 7.84
C ILE A 113 -2.16 15.66 7.27
N ALA A 114 -2.37 16.01 6.01
CA ALA A 114 -3.68 15.88 5.36
C ALA A 114 -4.17 14.43 5.34
N ALA A 115 -3.30 13.47 4.99
CA ALA A 115 -3.65 12.05 4.96
C ALA A 115 -3.88 11.48 6.37
N ALA A 116 -3.06 11.88 7.36
CA ALA A 116 -3.22 11.45 8.75
C ALA A 116 -4.54 11.97 9.35
N LEU A 117 -4.87 13.24 9.14
CA LEU A 117 -6.13 13.83 9.58
C LEU A 117 -7.32 13.13 8.91
N TYR A 118 -7.27 12.90 7.61
CA TYR A 118 -8.32 12.16 6.89
C TYR A 118 -8.49 10.76 7.47
N PHE A 119 -7.41 10.02 7.70
CA PHE A 119 -7.45 8.68 8.27
C PHE A 119 -8.11 8.66 9.65
N ILE A 120 -7.72 9.57 10.55
CA ILE A 120 -8.30 9.69 11.88
C ILE A 120 -9.81 10.00 11.79
N LEU A 121 -10.20 10.94 10.93
CA LEU A 121 -11.61 11.29 10.72
C LEU A 121 -12.40 10.12 10.13
N ALA A 122 -11.88 9.44 9.13
CA ALA A 122 -12.52 8.28 8.50
C ALA A 122 -12.71 7.14 9.50
N VAL A 123 -11.66 6.77 10.26
CA VAL A 123 -11.74 5.71 11.28
C VAL A 123 -12.70 6.06 12.39
N THR A 124 -12.69 7.31 12.89
CA THR A 124 -13.63 7.74 13.94
C THR A 124 -15.07 7.75 13.46
N TRP A 125 -15.29 8.15 12.20
CA TRP A 125 -16.62 8.11 11.58
C TRP A 125 -17.12 6.67 11.41
N LEU A 126 -16.29 5.79 10.87
CA LEU A 126 -16.64 4.37 10.68
C LEU A 126 -16.88 3.63 12.01
N ASN A 127 -16.11 3.94 13.05
CA ASN A 127 -16.34 3.36 14.38
C ASN A 127 -17.65 3.84 15.02
N LYS A 128 -18.10 5.05 14.67
CA LYS A 128 -19.33 5.62 15.25
C LYS A 128 -20.59 5.22 14.48
N TYR A 129 -20.52 5.12 13.17
CA TYR A 129 -21.68 4.96 12.29
C TYR A 129 -21.63 3.71 11.40
N GLY A 130 -20.51 3.01 11.35
CA GLY A 130 -20.29 1.80 10.55
C GLY A 130 -20.27 0.53 11.41
N ASP A 131 -20.12 -0.61 10.73
CA ASP A 131 -20.14 -1.94 11.35
C ASP A 131 -18.84 -2.35 12.06
N GLY A 132 -17.88 -1.42 12.25
CA GLY A 132 -16.60 -1.68 12.93
C GLY A 132 -15.66 -2.64 12.19
N THR A 133 -15.91 -2.92 10.93
CA THR A 133 -15.18 -3.91 10.11
C THR A 133 -13.68 -3.64 10.03
N LEU A 134 -13.25 -2.37 10.06
CA LEU A 134 -11.83 -2.03 10.03
C LEU A 134 -11.11 -2.55 11.28
N THR A 135 -11.71 -2.39 12.45
CA THR A 135 -11.14 -2.82 13.74
C THR A 135 -11.16 -4.33 13.89
N PHE A 136 -12.21 -5.00 13.39
CA PHE A 136 -12.31 -6.45 13.42
C PHE A 136 -11.15 -7.14 12.66
N ARG A 137 -10.72 -6.58 11.54
CA ARG A 137 -9.62 -7.12 10.74
C ARG A 137 -8.27 -7.18 11.45
N TYR A 138 -8.08 -6.38 12.50
CA TYR A 138 -6.83 -6.33 13.28
C TYR A 138 -6.90 -7.04 14.64
N ASN A 139 -8.00 -7.75 14.94
CA ASN A 139 -8.19 -8.38 16.24
C ASN A 139 -7.13 -9.42 16.60
N ASN A 140 -6.52 -10.09 15.60
CA ASN A 140 -5.42 -11.04 15.84
C ASN A 140 -4.13 -10.37 16.34
N VAL A 141 -3.98 -9.07 16.08
CA VAL A 141 -2.81 -8.29 16.48
C VAL A 141 -3.04 -7.56 17.80
N ILE A 142 -4.29 -7.53 18.28
CA ILE A 142 -4.70 -6.86 19.51
C ILE A 142 -4.98 -7.94 20.57
N PRO A 143 -4.07 -8.20 21.54
CA PRO A 143 -4.37 -9.12 22.61
C PRO A 143 -5.50 -8.57 23.48
N ALA A 144 -6.62 -9.29 23.48
CA ALA A 144 -7.77 -9.15 24.36
C ALA A 144 -8.30 -7.74 24.66
N GLY A 145 -9.32 -7.31 23.94
CA GLY A 145 -10.34 -6.42 24.49
C GLY A 145 -10.42 -5.00 23.96
N ASP A 146 -9.37 -4.39 23.48
CA ASP A 146 -9.43 -3.01 22.96
C ASP A 146 -9.48 -3.01 21.42
N GLY A 147 -10.54 -3.53 20.82
CA GLY A 147 -10.75 -3.62 19.34
C GLY A 147 -10.67 -2.29 18.59
N ASN A 148 -9.58 -1.58 18.71
CA ASN A 148 -9.36 -0.21 18.30
C ASN A 148 -7.97 -0.11 17.62
N VAL A 149 -7.84 0.66 16.55
CA VAL A 149 -6.56 0.91 15.86
C VAL A 149 -5.48 1.45 16.83
N PHE A 150 -5.88 2.18 17.86
CA PHE A 150 -4.97 2.61 18.92
C PHE A 150 -4.45 1.44 19.76
N GLY A 151 -5.25 0.37 19.96
CA GLY A 151 -4.81 -0.86 20.61
C GLY A 151 -3.69 -1.56 19.83
N MET A 152 -3.75 -1.56 18.50
CA MET A 152 -2.69 -2.09 17.65
C MET A 152 -1.38 -1.30 17.82
N ILE A 153 -1.44 0.03 17.78
CA ILE A 153 -0.26 0.88 18.00
C ILE A 153 0.31 0.66 19.40
N ARG A 154 -0.55 0.58 20.42
CA ARG A 154 -0.15 0.27 21.79
C ARG A 154 0.55 -1.09 21.89
N THR A 155 -0.02 -2.13 21.26
CA THR A 155 0.57 -3.48 21.25
C THR A 155 1.93 -3.48 20.56
N PHE A 156 2.07 -2.75 19.46
CA PHE A 156 3.35 -2.61 18.76
C PHE A 156 4.44 -2.02 19.65
N ILE A 157 4.08 -1.03 20.49
CA ILE A 157 5.02 -0.36 21.39
C ILE A 157 5.28 -1.21 22.65
N THR A 158 4.23 -1.80 23.24
CA THR A 158 4.32 -2.50 24.53
C THR A 158 4.75 -3.96 24.41
N ASN A 159 4.45 -4.61 23.29
CA ASN A 159 4.75 -6.02 23.08
C ASN A 159 5.26 -6.33 21.66
N PRO A 160 6.44 -5.78 21.27
CA PRO A 160 7.00 -5.96 19.94
C PRO A 160 7.30 -7.42 19.60
N ALA A 161 7.65 -8.24 20.60
CA ALA A 161 7.91 -9.67 20.40
C ALA A 161 6.66 -10.41 19.91
N TYR A 162 5.50 -10.11 20.48
CA TYR A 162 4.23 -10.68 20.04
C TYR A 162 3.92 -10.30 18.58
N MET A 163 4.12 -9.01 18.23
CA MET A 163 3.94 -8.53 16.84
C MET A 163 4.85 -9.27 15.86
N ILE A 164 6.12 -9.46 16.22
CA ILE A 164 7.06 -10.18 15.36
C ILE A 164 6.61 -11.63 15.18
N THR A 165 6.13 -12.32 16.20
CA THR A 165 5.65 -13.70 16.06
C THR A 165 4.43 -13.81 15.16
N GLN A 166 3.50 -12.85 15.21
CA GLN A 166 2.34 -12.81 14.32
C GLN A 166 2.75 -12.55 12.87
N ILE A 167 3.65 -11.58 12.64
CA ILE A 167 4.17 -11.26 11.30
C ILE A 167 4.97 -12.45 10.72
N MET A 168 5.70 -13.17 11.55
CA MET A 168 6.55 -14.31 11.18
C MET A 168 5.80 -15.65 11.17
N SER A 169 4.48 -15.64 11.06
CA SER A 169 3.71 -16.87 10.89
C SER A 169 4.10 -17.58 9.57
N LYS A 170 3.92 -18.89 9.52
CA LYS A 170 4.27 -19.69 8.34
C LYS A 170 3.59 -19.16 7.07
N ASP A 171 2.30 -18.86 7.16
CA ASP A 171 1.49 -18.40 6.04
C ASP A 171 1.95 -17.03 5.53
N ASN A 172 2.29 -16.12 6.45
CA ASN A 172 2.85 -14.81 6.11
C ASN A 172 4.23 -14.94 5.42
N ILE A 173 5.07 -15.85 5.88
CA ILE A 173 6.38 -16.10 5.24
C ILE A 173 6.20 -16.64 3.84
N GLU A 174 5.32 -17.62 3.63
CA GLU A 174 5.00 -18.16 2.31
C GLU A 174 4.45 -17.06 1.37
N PHE A 175 3.57 -16.20 1.88
CA PHE A 175 3.05 -15.06 1.14
C PHE A 175 4.16 -14.05 0.75
N ILE A 176 5.03 -13.67 1.69
CA ILE A 176 6.17 -12.77 1.42
C ILE A 176 7.07 -13.37 0.33
N ILE A 177 7.41 -14.66 0.45
CA ILE A 177 8.26 -15.34 -0.54
C ILE A 177 7.60 -15.37 -1.91
N SER A 178 6.30 -15.64 -1.98
CA SER A 178 5.55 -15.69 -3.24
C SER A 178 5.52 -14.31 -3.93
N VAL A 179 5.20 -13.25 -3.18
CA VAL A 179 5.12 -11.89 -3.75
C VAL A 179 6.51 -11.36 -4.12
N THR A 180 7.50 -11.54 -3.26
CA THR A 180 8.86 -11.04 -3.52
C THR A 180 9.58 -11.89 -4.55
N GLY A 181 9.31 -13.19 -4.61
CA GLY A 181 9.79 -14.11 -5.63
C GLY A 181 9.29 -13.73 -7.02
N ALA A 182 8.00 -13.37 -7.15
CA ALA A 182 7.44 -12.85 -8.39
C ALA A 182 8.12 -11.57 -8.89
N LEU A 183 8.69 -10.78 -7.97
CA LEU A 183 9.49 -9.58 -8.26
C LEU A 183 11.00 -9.88 -8.34
N ALA A 184 11.40 -11.15 -8.44
CA ALA A 184 12.80 -11.59 -8.45
C ALA A 184 13.63 -10.99 -7.29
N PHE A 185 13.03 -10.81 -6.12
CA PHE A 185 13.65 -10.19 -4.93
C PHE A 185 14.26 -8.80 -5.13
N VAL A 186 13.93 -8.12 -6.24
CA VAL A 186 14.38 -6.75 -6.56
C VAL A 186 14.13 -5.77 -5.40
N PRO A 187 13.00 -5.84 -4.66
CA PRO A 187 12.78 -4.96 -3.52
C PRO A 187 13.87 -4.99 -2.44
N PHE A 188 14.56 -6.11 -2.27
CA PHE A 188 15.65 -6.24 -1.29
C PHE A 188 17.02 -5.78 -1.82
N ALA A 189 17.14 -5.59 -3.14
CA ALA A 189 18.38 -5.10 -3.77
C ALA A 189 18.54 -3.57 -3.69
N VAL A 190 17.67 -2.89 -2.95
CA VAL A 190 17.62 -1.43 -2.91
C VAL A 190 18.77 -0.85 -2.08
N LYS A 191 19.54 0.06 -2.66
CA LYS A 191 20.68 0.71 -2.00
C LYS A 191 20.27 1.72 -0.91
N LYS A 192 19.08 2.34 -1.05
CA LYS A 192 18.59 3.35 -0.11
C LYS A 192 17.60 2.70 0.85
N TRP A 193 17.96 2.56 2.12
CA TRP A 193 17.09 1.98 3.16
C TRP A 193 15.74 2.70 3.28
N GLN A 194 15.69 4.01 2.98
CA GLN A 194 14.44 4.79 3.01
C GLN A 194 13.38 4.25 2.05
N THR A 195 13.76 3.55 0.99
CA THR A 195 12.81 2.93 0.06
C THR A 195 12.00 1.81 0.72
N LEU A 196 12.55 1.20 1.80
CA LEU A 196 11.83 0.20 2.59
C LEU A 196 10.56 0.78 3.26
N ILE A 197 10.49 2.09 3.45
CA ILE A 197 9.29 2.77 3.97
C ILE A 197 8.07 2.49 3.08
N LEU A 198 8.26 2.38 1.77
CA LEU A 198 7.18 2.08 0.83
C LEU A 198 6.58 0.68 1.00
N PHE A 199 7.28 -0.22 1.71
CA PHE A 199 6.73 -1.52 2.09
C PHE A 199 5.82 -1.46 3.33
N GLY A 200 5.81 -0.33 4.05
CA GLY A 200 5.01 -0.18 5.25
C GLY A 200 3.53 -0.53 5.07
N PRO A 201 2.82 0.01 4.06
CA PRO A 201 1.43 -0.37 3.80
C PRO A 201 1.27 -1.87 3.51
N PHE A 202 2.20 -2.45 2.74
CA PHE A 202 2.18 -3.88 2.44
C PHE A 202 2.29 -4.72 3.72
N ILE A 203 3.21 -4.38 4.60
CA ILE A 203 3.38 -5.05 5.89
C ILE A 203 2.12 -4.89 6.75
N LEU A 204 1.60 -3.66 6.87
CA LEU A 204 0.42 -3.39 7.70
C LEU A 204 -0.82 -4.13 7.19
N PHE A 205 -1.09 -4.11 5.88
CA PHE A 205 -2.32 -4.67 5.35
C PHE A 205 -2.25 -6.17 5.08
N ASN A 206 -1.10 -6.71 4.73
CA ASN A 206 -1.01 -8.11 4.36
C ASN A 206 -0.43 -9.02 5.44
N LEU A 207 0.35 -8.48 6.37
CA LEU A 207 0.97 -9.28 7.43
C LEU A 207 0.30 -9.12 8.79
N CYS A 208 -0.43 -8.02 9.00
CA CYS A 208 -1.14 -7.75 10.25
C CYS A 208 -2.65 -8.05 10.18
N LEU A 209 -3.19 -8.32 8.99
CA LEU A 209 -4.62 -8.61 8.82
C LEU A 209 -4.93 -10.10 8.98
N LEU A 210 -6.05 -10.41 9.65
CA LEU A 210 -6.63 -11.75 9.71
C LEU A 210 -6.96 -12.35 8.33
N TYR A 211 -7.11 -11.49 7.34
CA TYR A 211 -7.66 -11.84 6.03
C TYR A 211 -6.74 -12.75 5.19
N THR A 212 -5.45 -12.84 5.52
CA THR A 212 -4.53 -13.73 4.78
C THR A 212 -4.74 -15.20 5.11
N SER A 213 -5.23 -15.55 6.32
CA SER A 213 -5.53 -16.94 6.69
C SER A 213 -6.85 -17.41 6.08
N ASP A 214 -7.90 -16.60 6.14
CA ASP A 214 -9.22 -16.99 5.64
C ASP A 214 -9.27 -17.08 4.11
N ALA A 215 -8.63 -16.14 3.39
CA ALA A 215 -8.52 -16.20 1.93
C ALA A 215 -7.65 -17.37 1.45
N ALA A 216 -6.64 -17.77 2.23
CA ALA A 216 -5.83 -18.95 1.93
C ALA A 216 -6.59 -20.25 2.18
N ASP A 217 -7.46 -20.28 3.19
CA ASP A 217 -8.30 -21.45 3.49
C ASP A 217 -9.46 -21.59 2.49
N GLU A 218 -10.07 -20.48 2.04
CA GLU A 218 -11.04 -20.50 0.94
C GLU A 218 -10.40 -20.97 -0.39
N ALA A 219 -9.19 -20.54 -0.70
CA ALA A 219 -8.46 -20.99 -1.88
C ALA A 219 -8.01 -22.45 -1.80
N ARG A 220 -7.91 -23.03 -0.59
CA ARG A 220 -7.61 -24.46 -0.37
C ARG A 220 -8.87 -25.36 -0.38
N SER A 221 -10.05 -24.76 -0.22
CA SER A 221 -11.34 -25.49 -0.19
C SER A 221 -11.97 -25.68 -1.57
N VAL A 222 -11.33 -25.16 -2.63
CA VAL A 222 -11.68 -25.36 -4.04
C VAL A 222 -10.66 -26.29 -4.71
#